data_1a1906676cf8348d8f736cd9600d17dd
#
_entry.id   1a1906676cf8348d8f736cd9600d17dd
#
_cell.length_a   1.000
_cell.length_b   1.000
_cell.length_c   1.000
_cell.angle_alpha   90.00
_cell.angle_beta   90.00
_cell.angle_gamma   90.00
#
_symmetry.space_group_name_H-M   'P 1'
#
loop_
_entity.id
_entity.type
_entity.pdbx_description
1 polymer ?
#
loop_
_entity_poly.entity_id
_entity_poly.type
_entity_poly.pdbx_seq_one_letter_code
_entity_poly.pdbx_strand_id
1 'polypeptide(L)'
;MAIISVAHFLHDVYSSFLAPILPLLIDKLGMSYFIVGVISMVQRLPSLLNPFVGLLADRVSVRYFLIIAPALTTISMSLLGIAPSVVVLAILLFVMGISSTLFHVPGPVFIRRLAGDKIGRGMSFYMLGGELARTVGPLVILGAVSLWGLEGSYRLLPFGLFASIILYFRFHNVHLDLLQSERPAASGRIPKALWRFFLVLLALTFFRSIMKSAFTVFLPTFMKANGASLWLSGASLSLLQF
;
A
#
# COMPACT_ATOMS: atom_id res chain seq x y z
N MET A 1 17.96 7.92 -3.35
CA MET A 1 16.73 8.44 -2.70
C MET A 1 15.58 8.58 -3.69
N ALA A 2 15.72 9.34 -4.79
CA ALA A 2 14.62 9.52 -5.76
C ALA A 2 14.01 8.20 -6.26
N ILE A 3 14.83 7.20 -6.59
CA ILE A 3 14.36 5.92 -7.13
C ILE A 3 13.43 5.17 -6.17
N ILE A 4 13.73 5.17 -4.86
CA ILE A 4 12.85 4.51 -3.88
C ILE A 4 11.57 5.31 -3.64
N SER A 5 11.62 6.64 -3.75
CA SER A 5 10.41 7.47 -3.70
C SER A 5 9.50 7.21 -4.89
N VAL A 6 10.07 7.04 -6.09
CA VAL A 6 9.34 6.62 -7.29
C VAL A 6 8.80 5.19 -7.13
N ALA A 7 9.57 4.28 -6.53
CA ALA A 7 9.09 2.94 -6.22
C ALA A 7 7.90 2.96 -5.27
N HIS A 8 7.96 3.81 -4.24
CA HIS A 8 6.85 4.01 -3.30
C HIS A 8 5.62 4.59 -3.99
N PHE A 9 5.83 5.63 -4.82
CA PHE A 9 4.75 6.19 -5.62
C PHE A 9 4.07 5.13 -6.49
N LEU A 10 4.83 4.35 -7.25
CA LEU A 10 4.28 3.30 -8.12
C LEU A 10 3.54 2.22 -7.31
N HIS A 11 4.14 1.74 -6.23
CA HIS A 11 3.51 0.74 -5.36
C HIS A 11 2.17 1.24 -4.82
N ASP A 12 2.13 2.46 -4.28
CA ASP A 12 0.93 3.01 -3.65
C ASP A 12 -0.13 3.50 -4.66
N VAL A 13 0.23 3.88 -5.89
CA VAL A 13 -0.74 4.12 -6.97
C VAL A 13 -1.60 2.89 -7.19
N TYR A 14 -0.97 1.72 -7.40
CA TYR A 14 -1.72 0.47 -7.60
C TYR A 14 -2.46 0.05 -6.33
N SER A 15 -1.86 0.18 -5.15
CA SER A 15 -2.49 -0.22 -3.90
C SER A 15 -3.79 0.54 -3.59
N SER A 16 -3.97 1.71 -4.17
CA SER A 16 -5.16 2.56 -3.98
C SER A 16 -6.32 2.26 -4.95
N PHE A 17 -6.20 1.26 -5.84
CA PHE A 17 -7.21 0.98 -6.87
C PHE A 17 -8.53 0.43 -6.33
N LEU A 18 -8.52 -0.31 -5.22
CA LEU A 18 -9.70 -1.02 -4.73
C LEU A 18 -10.89 -0.07 -4.45
N ALA A 19 -10.67 0.95 -3.64
CA ALA A 19 -11.76 1.76 -3.12
C ALA A 19 -12.54 2.53 -4.20
N PRO A 20 -11.90 3.14 -5.23
CA PRO A 20 -12.63 3.83 -6.31
C PRO A 20 -13.51 2.93 -7.16
N ILE A 21 -13.10 1.66 -7.36
CA ILE A 21 -13.84 0.69 -8.18
C ILE A 21 -14.71 -0.26 -7.35
N LEU A 22 -14.65 -0.14 -6.03
CA LEU A 22 -15.40 -1.00 -5.11
C LEU A 22 -16.91 -1.02 -5.40
N PRO A 23 -17.58 0.11 -5.70
CA PRO A 23 -18.98 0.09 -6.09
C PRO A 23 -19.28 -0.82 -7.28
N LEU A 24 -18.39 -0.82 -8.30
CA LEU A 24 -18.55 -1.67 -9.48
C LEU A 24 -18.30 -3.17 -9.15
N LEU A 25 -17.38 -3.46 -8.24
CA LEU A 25 -17.13 -4.82 -7.77
C LEU A 25 -18.29 -5.35 -6.93
N ILE A 26 -18.93 -4.49 -6.12
CA ILE A 26 -20.14 -4.83 -5.38
C ILE A 26 -21.25 -5.24 -6.35
N ASP A 27 -21.51 -4.42 -7.37
CA ASP A 27 -22.52 -4.69 -8.39
C ASP A 27 -22.21 -5.97 -9.17
N LYS A 28 -20.94 -6.15 -9.60
CA LYS A 28 -20.47 -7.31 -10.38
C LYS A 28 -20.59 -8.63 -9.62
N LEU A 29 -20.21 -8.65 -8.34
CA LEU A 29 -20.08 -9.86 -7.54
C LEU A 29 -21.26 -10.08 -6.56
N GLY A 30 -22.25 -9.19 -6.54
CA GLY A 30 -23.38 -9.26 -5.63
C GLY A 30 -23.00 -9.20 -4.16
N MET A 31 -22.00 -8.37 -3.80
CA MET A 31 -21.47 -8.33 -2.44
C MET A 31 -22.33 -7.46 -1.51
N SER A 32 -22.55 -7.95 -0.29
CA SER A 32 -23.04 -7.10 0.80
C SER A 32 -21.93 -6.24 1.39
N TYR A 33 -22.29 -5.15 2.08
CA TYR A 33 -21.30 -4.31 2.81
C TYR A 33 -20.56 -5.08 3.90
N PHE A 34 -21.17 -6.14 4.46
CA PHE A 34 -20.50 -7.05 5.38
C PHE A 34 -19.34 -7.79 4.69
N ILE A 35 -19.58 -8.34 3.49
CA ILE A 35 -18.55 -9.02 2.69
C ILE A 35 -17.43 -8.02 2.33
N VAL A 36 -17.77 -6.80 1.97
CA VAL A 36 -16.78 -5.73 1.73
C VAL A 36 -15.90 -5.48 2.95
N GLY A 37 -16.49 -5.42 4.14
CA GLY A 37 -15.74 -5.34 5.39
C GLY A 37 -14.78 -6.50 5.58
N VAL A 38 -15.25 -7.74 5.36
CA VAL A 38 -14.45 -8.96 5.50
C VAL A 38 -13.26 -8.98 4.52
N ILE A 39 -13.47 -8.71 3.23
CA ILE A 39 -12.37 -8.69 2.25
C ILE A 39 -11.35 -7.57 2.54
N SER A 40 -11.82 -6.42 3.06
CA SER A 40 -10.93 -5.34 3.53
C SER A 40 -10.09 -5.75 4.74
N MET A 41 -10.62 -6.61 5.62
CA MET A 41 -9.86 -7.22 6.69
C MET A 41 -8.84 -8.23 6.15
N VAL A 42 -9.24 -9.10 5.21
CA VAL A 42 -8.35 -10.06 4.55
C VAL A 42 -7.14 -9.37 3.93
N GLN A 43 -7.34 -8.22 3.26
CA GLN A 43 -6.25 -7.39 2.72
C GLN A 43 -5.25 -6.94 3.81
N ARG A 44 -5.71 -6.73 5.03
CA ARG A 44 -4.89 -6.22 6.15
C ARG A 44 -4.25 -7.32 7.00
N LEU A 45 -4.74 -8.56 6.93
CA LEU A 45 -4.21 -9.68 7.71
C LEU A 45 -2.69 -9.84 7.61
N PRO A 46 -2.06 -9.73 6.41
CA PRO A 46 -0.61 -9.85 6.31
C PRO A 46 0.17 -8.83 7.12
N SER A 47 -0.41 -7.67 7.47
CA SER A 47 0.27 -6.68 8.31
C SER A 47 0.56 -7.18 9.74
N LEU A 48 -0.11 -8.23 10.20
CA LEU A 48 0.23 -8.92 11.46
C LEU A 48 1.63 -9.54 11.41
N LEU A 49 2.15 -9.79 10.20
CA LEU A 49 3.51 -10.31 9.99
C LEU A 49 4.57 -9.21 10.01
N ASN A 50 4.20 -7.92 10.11
CA ASN A 50 5.16 -6.80 10.09
C ASN A 50 6.33 -6.97 11.07
N PRO A 51 6.16 -7.41 12.34
CA PRO A 51 7.28 -7.63 13.24
C PRO A 51 8.25 -8.71 12.73
N PHE A 52 7.71 -9.80 12.15
CA PHE A 52 8.52 -10.89 11.60
C PHE A 52 9.26 -10.47 10.33
N VAL A 53 8.58 -9.73 9.45
CA VAL A 53 9.20 -9.16 8.24
C VAL A 53 10.29 -8.15 8.64
N GLY A 54 10.08 -7.37 9.69
CA GLY A 54 11.10 -6.48 10.25
C GLY A 54 12.36 -7.25 10.70
N LEU A 55 12.18 -8.32 11.47
CA LEU A 55 13.30 -9.20 11.90
C LEU A 55 13.98 -9.88 10.72
N LEU A 56 13.22 -10.29 9.72
CA LEU A 56 13.77 -10.88 8.50
C LEU A 56 14.54 -9.85 7.67
N ALA A 57 14.02 -8.63 7.54
CA ALA A 57 14.68 -7.53 6.84
C ALA A 57 16.03 -7.13 7.45
N ASP A 58 16.24 -7.48 8.71
CA ASP A 58 17.53 -7.31 9.37
C ASP A 58 18.58 -8.38 8.98
N ARG A 59 18.13 -9.53 8.50
CA ARG A 59 18.99 -10.70 8.21
C ARG A 59 19.22 -10.96 6.72
N VAL A 60 18.31 -10.46 5.88
CA VAL A 60 18.37 -10.67 4.43
C VAL A 60 18.49 -9.35 3.68
N SER A 61 18.85 -9.43 2.40
CA SER A 61 18.93 -8.25 1.55
C SER A 61 17.53 -7.68 1.28
N VAL A 62 17.21 -6.55 1.91
CA VAL A 62 15.91 -5.87 1.79
C VAL A 62 15.59 -5.38 0.37
N ARG A 63 16.60 -5.30 -0.51
CA ARG A 63 16.43 -4.86 -1.90
C ARG A 63 15.44 -5.72 -2.68
N TYR A 64 15.47 -7.04 -2.47
CA TYR A 64 14.56 -7.95 -3.17
C TYR A 64 13.11 -7.76 -2.77
N PHE A 65 12.84 -7.43 -1.51
CA PHE A 65 11.48 -7.09 -1.07
C PHE A 65 10.96 -5.85 -1.81
N LEU A 66 11.79 -4.81 -1.92
CA LEU A 66 11.44 -3.57 -2.60
C LEU A 66 11.30 -3.71 -4.13
N ILE A 67 11.92 -4.73 -4.73
CA ILE A 67 11.80 -5.03 -6.15
C ILE A 67 10.55 -5.87 -6.44
N ILE A 68 10.30 -6.91 -5.63
CA ILE A 68 9.21 -7.86 -5.87
C ILE A 68 7.86 -7.27 -5.47
N ALA A 69 7.80 -6.48 -4.41
CA ALA A 69 6.55 -5.97 -3.90
C ALA A 69 5.77 -5.12 -4.94
N PRO A 70 6.33 -4.13 -5.65
CA PRO A 70 5.59 -3.39 -6.66
C PRO A 70 5.03 -4.28 -7.78
N ALA A 71 5.75 -5.33 -8.17
CA ALA A 71 5.26 -6.30 -9.16
C ALA A 71 4.05 -7.08 -8.65
N LEU A 72 4.11 -7.60 -7.42
CA LEU A 72 2.99 -8.31 -6.79
C LEU A 72 1.76 -7.40 -6.63
N THR A 73 1.97 -6.14 -6.19
CA THR A 73 0.88 -5.17 -6.08
C THR A 73 0.27 -4.89 -7.45
N THR A 74 1.10 -4.65 -8.45
CA THR A 74 0.62 -4.42 -9.82
C THR A 74 -0.22 -5.58 -10.34
N ILE A 75 0.27 -6.81 -10.20
CA ILE A 75 -0.46 -8.01 -10.65
C ILE A 75 -1.80 -8.11 -9.92
N SER A 76 -1.78 -8.13 -8.59
CA SER A 76 -3.00 -8.32 -7.81
C SER A 76 -4.03 -7.21 -8.03
N MET A 77 -3.61 -5.95 -8.07
CA MET A 77 -4.54 -4.82 -8.16
C MET A 77 -5.04 -4.56 -9.58
N SER A 78 -4.24 -4.87 -10.61
CA SER A 78 -4.72 -4.77 -12.00
C SER A 78 -5.75 -5.85 -12.36
N LEU A 79 -5.72 -7.00 -11.68
CA LEU A 79 -6.61 -8.13 -11.95
C LEU A 79 -7.94 -8.06 -11.16
N LEU A 80 -8.14 -7.06 -10.29
CA LEU A 80 -9.38 -6.96 -9.50
C LEU A 80 -10.64 -6.94 -10.39
N GLY A 81 -10.60 -6.22 -11.50
CA GLY A 81 -11.73 -6.04 -12.40
C GLY A 81 -12.18 -7.33 -13.09
N ILE A 82 -11.28 -8.30 -13.30
CA ILE A 82 -11.57 -9.59 -13.91
C ILE A 82 -11.83 -10.72 -12.89
N ALA A 83 -11.79 -10.43 -11.60
CA ALA A 83 -12.07 -11.42 -10.56
C ALA A 83 -13.46 -12.05 -10.78
N PRO A 84 -13.56 -13.40 -10.93
CA PRO A 84 -14.81 -14.08 -11.21
C PRO A 84 -15.65 -14.35 -9.96
N SER A 85 -15.07 -14.20 -8.78
CA SER A 85 -15.73 -14.47 -7.50
C SER A 85 -15.12 -13.66 -6.35
N VAL A 86 -15.87 -13.56 -5.26
CA VAL A 86 -15.40 -12.93 -4.01
C VAL A 86 -14.16 -13.63 -3.44
N VAL A 87 -14.04 -14.94 -3.62
CA VAL A 87 -12.87 -15.73 -3.15
C VAL A 87 -11.61 -15.29 -3.91
N VAL A 88 -11.69 -15.22 -5.24
CA VAL A 88 -10.55 -14.76 -6.06
C VAL A 88 -10.20 -13.31 -5.73
N LEU A 89 -11.21 -12.45 -5.56
CA LEU A 89 -10.99 -11.07 -5.11
C LEU A 89 -10.26 -11.02 -3.76
N ALA A 90 -10.68 -11.85 -2.79
CA ALA A 90 -10.04 -11.92 -1.47
C ALA A 90 -8.58 -12.41 -1.56
N ILE A 91 -8.29 -13.39 -2.43
CA ILE A 91 -6.92 -13.87 -2.67
C ILE A 91 -6.05 -12.75 -3.26
N LEU A 92 -6.54 -12.02 -4.26
CA LEU A 92 -5.81 -10.89 -4.85
C LEU A 92 -5.50 -9.82 -3.80
N LEU A 93 -6.49 -9.50 -2.95
CA LEU A 93 -6.32 -8.52 -1.87
C LEU A 93 -5.36 -9.02 -0.78
N PHE A 94 -5.37 -10.32 -0.46
CA PHE A 94 -4.41 -10.91 0.46
C PHE A 94 -2.97 -10.84 -0.07
N VAL A 95 -2.77 -11.17 -1.36
CA VAL A 95 -1.47 -11.03 -2.04
C VAL A 95 -0.99 -9.58 -2.03
N MET A 96 -1.89 -8.62 -2.29
CA MET A 96 -1.59 -7.20 -2.14
C MET A 96 -1.17 -6.84 -0.71
N GLY A 97 -1.86 -7.39 0.30
CA GLY A 97 -1.50 -7.20 1.71
C GLY A 97 -0.10 -7.71 2.05
N ILE A 98 0.29 -8.89 1.54
CA ILE A 98 1.66 -9.42 1.63
C ILE A 98 2.64 -8.44 0.97
N SER A 99 2.34 -8.03 -0.24
CA SER A 99 3.16 -7.07 -0.98
C SER A 99 3.36 -5.77 -0.21
N SER A 100 2.29 -5.22 0.36
CA SER A 100 2.34 -4.00 1.18
C SER A 100 3.28 -4.16 2.38
N THR A 101 3.20 -5.30 3.08
CA THR A 101 4.10 -5.63 4.20
C THR A 101 5.56 -5.71 3.74
N LEU A 102 5.82 -6.40 2.62
CA LEU A 102 7.15 -6.54 2.06
C LEU A 102 7.74 -5.21 1.55
N PHE A 103 6.92 -4.22 1.25
CA PHE A 103 7.38 -2.91 0.80
C PHE A 103 7.55 -1.92 1.96
N HIS A 104 6.52 -1.74 2.77
CA HIS A 104 6.48 -0.67 3.78
C HIS A 104 7.33 -0.95 5.02
N VAL A 105 7.56 -2.21 5.37
CA VAL A 105 8.41 -2.54 6.52
C VAL A 105 9.89 -2.28 6.23
N PRO A 106 10.49 -2.81 5.14
CA PRO A 106 11.89 -2.58 4.84
C PRO A 106 12.17 -1.22 4.18
N GLY A 107 11.18 -0.54 3.60
CA GLY A 107 11.36 0.73 2.90
C GLY A 107 12.04 1.82 3.75
N PRO A 108 11.54 2.14 4.94
CA PRO A 108 12.19 3.09 5.86
C PRO A 108 13.60 2.66 6.27
N VAL A 109 13.85 1.37 6.47
CA VAL A 109 15.18 0.82 6.79
C VAL A 109 16.13 1.06 5.63
N PHE A 110 15.68 0.82 4.41
CA PHE A 110 16.47 1.06 3.20
C PHE A 110 16.82 2.55 3.04
N ILE A 111 15.83 3.44 3.25
CA ILE A 111 16.05 4.90 3.21
C ILE A 111 17.07 5.32 4.26
N ARG A 112 16.94 4.82 5.49
CA ARG A 112 17.89 5.13 6.57
C ARG A 112 19.32 4.75 6.18
N ARG A 113 19.52 3.57 5.58
CA ARG A 113 20.83 3.10 5.14
C ARG A 113 21.41 3.95 3.99
N LEU A 114 20.57 4.39 3.04
CA LEU A 114 21.00 5.19 1.89
C LEU A 114 21.22 6.68 2.20
N ALA A 115 20.47 7.21 3.17
CA ALA A 115 20.44 8.65 3.42
C ALA A 115 21.57 9.11 4.35
N GLY A 116 22.14 8.21 5.16
CA GLY A 116 23.14 8.58 6.17
C GLY A 116 22.66 9.77 7.01
N ASP A 117 23.48 10.83 7.12
CA ASP A 117 23.15 12.02 7.90
C ASP A 117 21.93 12.81 7.38
N LYS A 118 21.49 12.56 6.13
CA LYS A 118 20.34 13.22 5.50
C LYS A 118 19.05 12.43 5.60
N ILE A 119 18.89 11.62 6.66
CA ILE A 119 17.73 10.71 6.84
C ILE A 119 16.38 11.44 6.79
N GLY A 120 16.26 12.61 7.44
CA GLY A 120 15.04 13.41 7.43
C GLY A 120 14.60 13.77 6.01
N ARG A 121 15.55 14.24 5.18
CA ARG A 121 15.29 14.55 3.77
C ARG A 121 14.91 13.29 2.96
N GLY A 122 15.61 12.18 3.19
CA GLY A 122 15.29 10.91 2.54
C GLY A 122 13.88 10.43 2.86
N MET A 123 13.48 10.46 4.13
CA MET A 123 12.15 10.09 4.60
C MET A 123 11.06 11.03 4.06
N SER A 124 11.33 12.36 3.99
CA SER A 124 10.37 13.31 3.42
C SER A 124 10.05 12.99 1.96
N PHE A 125 11.07 12.73 1.13
CA PHE A 125 10.85 12.31 -0.26
C PHE A 125 10.13 10.97 -0.38
N TYR A 126 10.46 10.01 0.47
CA TYR A 126 9.80 8.71 0.50
C TYR A 126 8.31 8.86 0.84
N MET A 127 7.98 9.58 1.90
CA MET A 127 6.60 9.82 2.32
C MET A 127 5.81 10.62 1.27
N LEU A 128 6.43 11.65 0.66
CA LEU A 128 5.80 12.41 -0.42
C LEU A 128 5.39 11.52 -1.60
N GLY A 129 6.24 10.53 -1.97
CA GLY A 129 5.90 9.57 -3.00
C GLY A 129 4.62 8.80 -2.69
N GLY A 130 4.46 8.31 -1.45
CA GLY A 130 3.26 7.59 -1.01
C GLY A 130 2.00 8.47 -0.95
N GLU A 131 2.11 9.70 -0.42
CA GLU A 131 0.94 10.60 -0.35
C GLU A 131 0.46 11.03 -1.74
N LEU A 132 1.38 11.40 -2.64
CA LEU A 132 1.05 11.70 -4.04
C LEU A 132 0.39 10.50 -4.74
N ALA A 133 0.88 9.29 -4.48
CA ALA A 133 0.31 8.07 -5.05
C ALA A 133 -1.15 7.87 -4.65
N ARG A 134 -1.48 8.07 -3.38
CA ARG A 134 -2.86 7.95 -2.87
C ARG A 134 -3.80 8.99 -3.47
N THR A 135 -3.27 10.15 -3.82
CA THR A 135 -4.03 11.19 -4.52
C THR A 135 -4.24 10.84 -6.00
N VAL A 136 -3.19 10.36 -6.68
CA VAL A 136 -3.21 10.09 -8.12
C VAL A 136 -3.84 8.73 -8.45
N GLY A 137 -3.63 7.72 -7.62
CA GLY A 137 -4.06 6.34 -7.89
C GLY A 137 -5.55 6.18 -8.16
N PRO A 138 -6.46 6.79 -7.37
CA PRO A 138 -7.89 6.78 -7.69
C PRO A 138 -8.20 7.31 -9.08
N LEU A 139 -7.52 8.36 -9.52
CA LEU A 139 -7.72 8.96 -10.85
C LEU A 139 -7.21 8.05 -11.96
N VAL A 140 -6.08 7.35 -11.74
CA VAL A 140 -5.52 6.40 -12.71
C VAL A 140 -6.49 5.25 -12.96
N ILE A 141 -7.00 4.62 -11.90
CA ILE A 141 -7.93 3.49 -12.07
C ILE A 141 -9.28 3.93 -12.64
N LEU A 142 -9.79 5.09 -12.24
CA LEU A 142 -11.02 5.65 -12.83
C LEU A 142 -10.84 5.94 -14.32
N GLY A 143 -9.70 6.51 -14.72
CA GLY A 143 -9.37 6.73 -16.13
C GLY A 143 -9.33 5.41 -16.91
N ALA A 144 -8.66 4.38 -16.37
CA ALA A 144 -8.61 3.06 -16.99
C ALA A 144 -10.00 2.43 -17.15
N VAL A 145 -10.82 2.50 -16.10
CA VAL A 145 -12.20 1.96 -16.13
C VAL A 145 -13.08 2.74 -17.09
N SER A 146 -12.92 4.06 -17.21
CA SER A 146 -13.67 4.87 -18.16
C SER A 146 -13.31 4.54 -19.61
N LEU A 147 -12.05 4.22 -19.89
CA LEU A 147 -11.57 3.92 -21.25
C LEU A 147 -11.85 2.47 -21.66
N TRP A 148 -11.73 1.52 -20.72
CA TRP A 148 -11.69 0.09 -21.05
C TRP A 148 -12.71 -0.75 -20.27
N GLY A 149 -13.54 -0.14 -19.44
CA GLY A 149 -14.45 -0.82 -18.53
C GLY A 149 -13.71 -1.43 -17.33
N LEU A 150 -14.48 -1.94 -16.36
CA LEU A 150 -13.95 -2.52 -15.13
C LEU A 150 -12.99 -3.70 -15.43
N GLU A 151 -13.39 -4.59 -16.33
CA GLU A 151 -12.59 -5.76 -16.71
C GLU A 151 -11.31 -5.38 -17.44
N GLY A 152 -11.31 -4.26 -18.18
CA GLY A 152 -10.15 -3.75 -18.89
C GLY A 152 -9.04 -3.18 -17.99
N SER A 153 -9.25 -3.13 -16.67
CA SER A 153 -8.23 -2.67 -15.68
C SER A 153 -6.93 -3.47 -15.73
N TYR A 154 -6.96 -4.74 -16.19
CA TYR A 154 -5.76 -5.57 -16.37
C TYR A 154 -4.75 -4.95 -17.35
N ARG A 155 -5.18 -4.04 -18.23
CA ARG A 155 -4.31 -3.34 -19.18
C ARG A 155 -3.32 -2.39 -18.49
N LEU A 156 -3.52 -2.09 -17.21
CA LEU A 156 -2.56 -1.37 -16.39
C LEU A 156 -1.36 -2.24 -15.97
N LEU A 157 -1.48 -3.57 -16.05
CA LEU A 157 -0.46 -4.52 -15.62
C LEU A 157 0.89 -4.32 -16.30
N PRO A 158 1.01 -4.14 -17.64
CA PRO A 158 2.31 -3.93 -18.29
C PRO A 158 3.07 -2.72 -17.78
N PHE A 159 2.40 -1.62 -17.44
CA PHE A 159 3.04 -0.39 -16.97
C PHE A 159 3.72 -0.58 -15.62
N GLY A 160 3.05 -1.23 -14.67
CA GLY A 160 3.63 -1.49 -13.35
C GLY A 160 4.71 -2.58 -13.37
N LEU A 161 4.56 -3.61 -14.22
CA LEU A 161 5.62 -4.62 -14.41
C LEU A 161 6.86 -4.00 -15.05
N PHE A 162 6.70 -3.16 -16.06
CA PHE A 162 7.82 -2.43 -16.66
C PHE A 162 8.56 -1.57 -15.64
N ALA A 163 7.82 -0.85 -14.79
CA ALA A 163 8.40 -0.08 -13.71
C ALA A 163 9.15 -0.98 -12.70
N SER A 164 8.61 -2.15 -12.38
CA SER A 164 9.27 -3.13 -11.49
C SER A 164 10.55 -3.69 -12.12
N ILE A 165 10.59 -3.90 -13.42
CA ILE A 165 11.80 -4.30 -14.16
C ILE A 165 12.86 -3.19 -14.07
N ILE A 166 12.47 -1.92 -14.24
CA ILE A 166 13.40 -0.79 -14.09
C ILE A 166 13.98 -0.77 -12.65
N LEU A 167 13.13 -0.98 -11.64
CA LEU A 167 13.58 -1.05 -10.25
C LEU A 167 14.56 -2.20 -10.03
N TYR A 168 14.33 -3.37 -10.64
CA TYR A 168 15.26 -4.48 -10.59
C TYR A 168 16.65 -4.06 -11.10
N PHE A 169 16.75 -3.49 -12.31
CA PHE A 169 18.05 -3.07 -12.88
C PHE A 169 18.72 -1.95 -12.06
N ARG A 170 17.94 -1.13 -11.37
CA ARG A 170 18.47 -0.04 -10.54
C ARG A 170 18.92 -0.49 -9.16
N PHE A 171 18.30 -1.52 -8.59
CA PHE A 171 18.58 -1.95 -7.22
C PHE A 171 19.40 -3.24 -7.11
N HIS A 172 19.44 -4.10 -8.14
CA HIS A 172 20.12 -5.39 -8.03
C HIS A 172 21.62 -5.27 -7.71
N ASN A 173 22.27 -4.18 -8.14
CA ASN A 173 23.69 -3.90 -7.87
C ASN A 173 23.93 -3.07 -6.60
N VAL A 174 22.88 -2.66 -5.87
CA VAL A 174 23.06 -1.89 -4.65
C VAL A 174 23.45 -2.83 -3.51
N HIS A 175 24.72 -2.83 -3.14
CA HIS A 175 25.25 -3.60 -2.01
C HIS A 175 24.95 -2.83 -0.72
N LEU A 176 23.95 -3.28 0.04
CA LEU A 176 23.59 -2.70 1.33
C LEU A 176 24.32 -3.36 2.50
N ASP A 177 25.04 -4.43 2.23
CA ASP A 177 25.73 -5.26 3.23
C ASP A 177 26.87 -4.51 3.94
N LEU A 178 27.38 -3.45 3.33
CA LEU A 178 28.43 -2.60 3.90
C LEU A 178 27.95 -1.59 4.95
N LEU A 179 26.63 -1.50 5.16
CA LEU A 179 26.02 -0.54 6.09
C LEU A 179 25.35 -1.25 7.28
N GLN A 180 25.93 -2.37 7.73
CA GLN A 180 25.60 -2.89 9.06
C GLN A 180 26.11 -1.89 10.09
N SER A 181 25.32 -0.85 10.31
CA SER A 181 25.52 0.03 11.46
C SER A 181 25.48 -0.85 12.69
N GLU A 182 26.53 -0.77 13.50
CA GLU A 182 26.56 -1.35 14.82
C GLU A 182 25.27 -0.99 15.53
N ARG A 183 24.43 -1.98 15.78
CA ARG A 183 23.21 -1.77 16.55
C ARG A 183 23.67 -1.46 17.98
N PRO A 184 23.26 -0.35 18.56
CA PRO A 184 23.20 -0.32 20.00
C PRO A 184 22.26 -1.46 20.37
N ALA A 185 22.74 -2.41 21.14
CA ALA A 185 21.91 -3.45 21.69
C ALA A 185 20.73 -2.78 22.40
N ALA A 186 19.56 -2.75 21.75
CA ALA A 186 18.36 -2.23 22.38
C ALA A 186 17.86 -3.26 23.41
N SER A 187 18.61 -3.44 24.46
CA SER A 187 18.16 -4.14 25.68
C SER A 187 17.50 -3.16 26.63
N GLY A 188 16.68 -2.28 26.11
CA GLY A 188 15.93 -1.35 26.93
C GLY A 188 14.55 -1.90 27.24
N ARG A 189 14.33 -2.40 28.45
CA ARG A 189 12.98 -2.48 29.01
C ARG A 189 12.37 -1.09 28.93
N ILE A 190 11.21 -0.97 28.26
CA ILE A 190 10.47 0.31 28.20
C ILE A 190 10.23 0.76 29.65
N PRO A 191 10.71 1.97 30.04
CA PRO A 191 10.47 2.47 31.38
C PRO A 191 8.98 2.48 31.70
N LYS A 192 8.59 2.02 32.90
CA LYS A 192 7.18 1.96 33.29
C LYS A 192 6.46 3.31 33.15
N ALA A 193 7.19 4.42 33.31
CA ALA A 193 6.66 5.76 33.11
C ALA A 193 6.18 6.05 31.67
N LEU A 194 6.80 5.41 30.67
CA LEU A 194 6.43 5.60 29.27
C LEU A 194 5.26 4.72 28.86
N TRP A 195 4.85 3.72 29.65
CA TRP A 195 3.79 2.80 29.32
C TRP A 195 2.43 3.50 29.14
N ARG A 196 2.11 4.44 30.00
CA ARG A 196 0.87 5.25 29.88
C ARG A 196 0.87 6.05 28.58
N PHE A 197 1.99 6.65 28.21
CA PHE A 197 2.15 7.39 26.95
C PHE A 197 1.93 6.46 25.74
N PHE A 198 2.53 5.27 25.74
CA PHE A 198 2.32 4.27 24.69
C PHE A 198 0.86 3.82 24.58
N LEU A 199 0.17 3.59 25.69
CA LEU A 199 -1.24 3.21 25.68
C LEU A 199 -2.13 4.31 25.07
N VAL A 200 -1.90 5.57 25.44
CA VAL A 200 -2.64 6.71 24.85
C VAL A 200 -2.38 6.82 23.35
N LEU A 201 -1.11 6.73 22.93
CA LEU A 201 -0.77 6.72 21.50
C LEU A 201 -1.39 5.54 20.75
N LEU A 202 -1.39 4.36 21.35
CA LEU A 202 -2.01 3.17 20.77
C LEU A 202 -3.51 3.39 20.57
N ALA A 203 -4.20 3.88 21.61
CA ALA A 203 -5.63 4.16 21.54
C ALA A 203 -5.96 5.22 20.49
N LEU A 204 -5.23 6.34 20.46
CA LEU A 204 -5.41 7.39 19.45
C LEU A 204 -5.18 6.86 18.03
N THR A 205 -4.10 6.10 17.83
CA THR A 205 -3.77 5.53 16.53
C THR A 205 -4.82 4.50 16.10
N PHE A 206 -5.34 3.70 17.02
CA PHE A 206 -6.38 2.72 16.78
C PHE A 206 -7.67 3.38 16.29
N PHE A 207 -8.22 4.35 17.03
CA PHE A 207 -9.45 5.05 16.63
C PHE A 207 -9.27 5.83 15.33
N ARG A 208 -8.14 6.54 15.16
CA ARG A 208 -7.81 7.23 13.91
C ARG A 208 -7.76 6.26 12.72
N SER A 209 -7.18 5.08 12.91
CA SER A 209 -7.07 4.08 11.84
C SER A 209 -8.41 3.48 11.46
N ILE A 210 -9.32 3.25 12.42
CA ILE A 210 -10.69 2.82 12.16
C ILE A 210 -11.42 3.87 11.34
N MET A 211 -11.42 5.13 11.78
CA MET A 211 -12.06 6.22 11.07
C MET A 211 -11.52 6.37 9.64
N LYS A 212 -10.20 6.46 9.49
CA LYS A 212 -9.56 6.58 8.17
C LYS A 212 -9.92 5.41 7.26
N SER A 213 -9.92 4.19 7.80
CA SER A 213 -10.29 2.98 7.05
C SER A 213 -11.73 3.01 6.57
N ALA A 214 -12.67 3.36 7.46
CA ALA A 214 -14.09 3.42 7.14
C ALA A 214 -14.33 4.43 6.01
N PHE A 215 -13.79 5.64 6.12
CA PHE A 215 -13.90 6.65 5.06
C PHE A 215 -13.25 6.20 3.76
N THR A 216 -12.03 5.68 3.80
CA THR A 216 -11.32 5.28 2.58
C THR A 216 -12.05 4.16 1.84
N VAL A 217 -12.60 3.18 2.55
CA VAL A 217 -13.27 2.02 1.93
C VAL A 217 -14.69 2.36 1.46
N PHE A 218 -15.45 3.06 2.30
CA PHE A 218 -16.89 3.20 2.06
C PHE A 218 -17.31 4.54 1.45
N LEU A 219 -16.47 5.57 1.45
CA LEU A 219 -16.84 6.89 0.90
C LEU A 219 -17.28 6.82 -0.57
N PRO A 220 -16.54 6.18 -1.49
CA PRO A 220 -16.99 6.08 -2.89
C PRO A 220 -18.30 5.32 -3.03
N THR A 221 -18.47 4.25 -2.29
CA THR A 221 -19.70 3.44 -2.31
C THR A 221 -20.89 4.23 -1.77
N PHE A 222 -20.68 4.95 -0.67
CA PHE A 222 -21.73 5.82 -0.08
C PHE A 222 -22.14 6.94 -1.04
N MET A 223 -21.17 7.61 -1.66
CA MET A 223 -21.45 8.69 -2.62
C MET A 223 -22.20 8.17 -3.84
N LYS A 224 -21.77 7.02 -4.40
CA LYS A 224 -22.44 6.40 -5.53
C LYS A 224 -23.86 5.97 -5.18
N ALA A 225 -24.11 5.41 -4.01
CA ALA A 225 -25.43 5.02 -3.52
C ALA A 225 -26.37 6.23 -3.35
N ASN A 226 -25.82 7.43 -3.13
CA ASN A 226 -26.56 8.69 -3.06
C ASN A 226 -26.58 9.46 -4.40
N GLY A 227 -26.37 8.80 -5.53
CA GLY A 227 -26.54 9.37 -6.87
C GLY A 227 -25.32 10.08 -7.46
N ALA A 228 -24.18 10.09 -6.78
CA ALA A 228 -22.97 10.66 -7.35
C ALA A 228 -22.45 9.81 -8.52
N SER A 229 -21.82 10.46 -9.51
CA SER A 229 -21.14 9.76 -10.58
C SER A 229 -19.97 8.93 -10.04
N LEU A 230 -19.53 7.89 -10.77
CA LEU A 230 -18.37 7.08 -10.41
C LEU A 230 -17.11 7.96 -10.26
N TRP A 231 -16.94 8.92 -11.16
CA TRP A 231 -15.82 9.87 -11.13
C TRP A 231 -15.81 10.72 -9.86
N LEU A 232 -16.96 11.32 -9.52
CA LEU A 232 -17.06 12.14 -8.32
C LEU A 232 -16.82 11.29 -7.05
N SER A 233 -17.40 10.09 -7.02
CA SER A 233 -17.25 9.14 -5.91
C SER A 233 -15.82 8.70 -5.69
N GLY A 234 -15.08 8.38 -6.75
CA GLY A 234 -13.69 7.96 -6.64
C GLY A 234 -12.71 9.13 -6.48
N ALA A 235 -12.95 10.28 -7.15
CA ALA A 235 -12.13 11.48 -7.01
C ALA A 235 -12.23 12.09 -5.58
N SER A 236 -13.32 11.85 -4.86
CA SER A 236 -13.45 12.26 -3.46
C SER A 236 -12.34 11.68 -2.57
N LEU A 237 -11.84 10.48 -2.91
CA LEU A 237 -10.70 9.89 -2.21
C LEU A 237 -9.41 10.67 -2.46
N SER A 238 -9.20 11.14 -3.69
CA SER A 238 -8.03 11.98 -4.01
C SER A 238 -8.02 13.26 -3.18
N LEU A 239 -9.19 13.88 -2.98
CA LEU A 239 -9.33 15.06 -2.12
C LEU A 239 -9.16 14.72 -0.63
N LEU A 240 -9.65 13.56 -0.19
CA LEU A 240 -9.52 13.12 1.20
C LEU A 240 -8.07 12.80 1.58
N GLN A 241 -7.24 12.38 0.63
CA GLN A 241 -5.85 11.99 0.86
C GLN A 241 -4.86 13.16 0.68
N PHE A 242 -5.29 14.25 0.02
CA PHE A 242 -4.50 15.49 -0.13
C PHE A 242 -4.47 16.28 1.18
#